data_ee4888ce7f82ff9cab934aa3b2b00ec6
#
_entry.id   ee4888ce7f82ff9cab934aa3b2b00ec6
#
_cell.length_a   1.000
_cell.length_b   1.000
_cell.length_c   1.000
_cell.angle_alpha   90.00
_cell.angle_beta   90.00
_cell.angle_gamma   90.00
#
_symmetry.space_group_name_H-M   'P 1'
#
loop_
_entity.id
_entity.type
_entity.pdbx_description
1 polymer ?
#
loop_
_entity_poly.entity_id
_entity_poly.type
_entity_poly.pdbx_seq_one_letter_code
_entity_poly.pdbx_strand_id
1 'polypeptide(L)'
;MNKNSFEAELLHTPFDKEDAYHSLSMPVYNTAAYEFDTAEAMEEAFCGRTADHAYSRITNPTVQYFEKRIQTITGALSVTALNSGMAAISNIFFTLAQAGANIVTSAHLFGNTYSFFKSTLAAFGVEVRFCDLTNPEAVRAQVDENTCAIFLEVITNPQLEVADLKVLSGIAHQMGAPLIADTTVVPFHIFHANEFGVDIEIVSSTKYISGGATSLGGLILDYGTFDWSNSKKLRSMADQFGASTFTAKLRKEIHRNLGAYMTPQVAYMQTLGIETMEVRYARQAATCLQLAQRLQTLPQVEAVNYTGLESNPFYQLSTKQFGAYPGAMLTFDLASREACFRFMNRLQLIRRATNLFDNKTLAIHPASTIYGSFTEEQRQSMDVSPKTIRLSVGLESAEDLLTDISQALV
;
A
#
# COMPACT_ATOMS: atom_id res chain seq x y z
N MET A 1 10.38 28.56 -9.16
CA MET A 1 8.91 28.58 -9.31
C MET A 1 8.33 28.17 -7.98
N ASN A 2 7.33 28.87 -7.46
CA ASN A 2 6.63 28.40 -6.25
C ASN A 2 6.01 27.03 -6.57
N LYS A 3 6.37 26.02 -5.81
CA LYS A 3 5.75 24.68 -5.93
C LYS A 3 4.29 24.86 -5.50
N ASN A 4 3.35 24.41 -6.31
CA ASN A 4 1.93 24.42 -5.94
C ASN A 4 1.69 23.56 -4.69
N SER A 5 0.56 23.76 -4.02
CA SER A 5 0.14 22.86 -2.95
C SER A 5 -0.20 21.48 -3.52
N PHE A 6 -0.21 20.47 -2.65
CA PHE A 6 -0.58 19.09 -3.01
C PHE A 6 -1.95 19.05 -3.72
N GLU A 7 -2.95 19.77 -3.19
CA GLU A 7 -4.30 19.81 -3.73
C GLU A 7 -4.32 20.44 -5.12
N ALA A 8 -3.58 21.53 -5.32
CA ALA A 8 -3.50 22.20 -6.62
C ALA A 8 -2.83 21.31 -7.67
N GLU A 9 -1.75 20.62 -7.32
CA GLU A 9 -1.08 19.66 -8.21
C GLU A 9 -1.99 18.47 -8.53
N LEU A 10 -2.68 17.93 -7.53
CA LEU A 10 -3.61 16.82 -7.69
C LEU A 10 -4.80 17.17 -8.57
N LEU A 11 -5.49 18.29 -8.28
CA LEU A 11 -6.74 18.66 -8.96
C LEU A 11 -6.50 19.19 -10.36
N HIS A 12 -5.34 19.80 -10.64
CA HIS A 12 -5.02 20.44 -11.90
C HIS A 12 -3.99 19.70 -12.75
N THR A 13 -3.70 18.42 -12.45
CA THR A 13 -2.89 17.58 -13.34
C THR A 13 -3.53 17.55 -14.74
N PRO A 14 -2.83 18.05 -15.79
CA PRO A 14 -3.43 18.13 -17.11
C PRO A 14 -3.51 16.76 -17.76
N PHE A 15 -4.58 16.52 -18.52
CA PHE A 15 -4.65 15.43 -19.50
C PHE A 15 -4.60 16.02 -20.91
N ASP A 16 -4.43 15.18 -21.92
CA ASP A 16 -4.38 15.63 -23.30
C ASP A 16 -5.70 16.28 -23.68
N LYS A 17 -5.61 17.52 -24.20
CA LYS A 17 -6.78 18.35 -24.51
C LYS A 17 -7.30 18.16 -25.95
N GLU A 18 -6.79 17.21 -26.70
CA GLU A 18 -7.32 16.84 -28.01
C GLU A 18 -8.66 16.10 -27.93
N ASP A 19 -9.30 16.09 -26.74
CA ASP A 19 -10.70 15.66 -26.62
C ASP A 19 -11.62 16.60 -27.42
N ALA A 20 -12.30 16.02 -28.41
CA ALA A 20 -13.17 16.77 -29.35
C ALA A 20 -14.33 17.50 -28.65
N TYR A 21 -14.65 17.16 -27.41
CA TYR A 21 -15.75 17.71 -26.62
C TYR A 21 -15.31 18.65 -25.51
N HIS A 22 -14.00 18.88 -25.34
CA HIS A 22 -13.42 19.73 -24.29
C HIS A 22 -13.86 19.37 -22.86
N SER A 23 -13.87 18.08 -22.54
CA SER A 23 -14.27 17.57 -21.23
C SER A 23 -13.46 18.22 -20.11
N LEU A 24 -14.11 18.58 -19.01
CA LEU A 24 -13.44 19.05 -17.80
C LEU A 24 -12.73 17.91 -17.07
N SER A 25 -13.33 16.71 -17.07
CA SER A 25 -12.78 15.49 -16.48
C SER A 25 -12.27 14.55 -17.56
N MET A 26 -11.24 13.74 -17.24
CA MET A 26 -10.72 12.74 -18.17
C MET A 26 -11.82 11.76 -18.60
N PRO A 27 -12.08 11.59 -19.90
CA PRO A 27 -13.05 10.62 -20.40
C PRO A 27 -12.67 9.16 -20.06
N VAL A 28 -13.67 8.30 -19.96
CA VAL A 28 -13.46 6.87 -19.75
C VAL A 28 -13.35 6.16 -21.10
N TYR A 29 -12.14 5.76 -21.48
CA TYR A 29 -11.87 5.00 -22.71
C TYR A 29 -12.09 3.50 -22.46
N ASN A 30 -13.36 3.09 -22.54
CA ASN A 30 -13.77 1.71 -22.29
C ASN A 30 -13.67 0.85 -23.54
N THR A 31 -12.46 0.60 -24.02
CA THR A 31 -12.19 -0.24 -25.18
C THR A 31 -11.06 -1.22 -24.89
N ALA A 32 -11.07 -2.37 -25.55
CA ALA A 32 -9.98 -3.35 -25.43
C ALA A 32 -8.83 -3.05 -26.40
N ALA A 33 -9.13 -2.53 -27.60
CA ALA A 33 -8.17 -2.33 -28.67
C ALA A 33 -8.36 -0.97 -29.35
N TYR A 34 -7.33 -0.51 -30.03
CA TYR A 34 -7.28 0.77 -30.75
C TYR A 34 -6.97 0.51 -32.21
N GLU A 35 -7.55 1.31 -33.11
CA GLU A 35 -7.33 1.25 -34.55
C GLU A 35 -6.17 2.17 -34.94
N PHE A 36 -5.43 1.78 -35.97
CA PHE A 36 -4.32 2.54 -36.53
C PHE A 36 -4.59 2.81 -38.02
N ASP A 37 -4.19 3.98 -38.50
CA ASP A 37 -4.38 4.38 -39.89
C ASP A 37 -3.50 3.57 -40.85
N THR A 38 -2.32 3.09 -40.39
CA THR A 38 -1.38 2.30 -41.20
C THR A 38 -0.80 1.13 -40.40
N ALA A 39 -0.32 0.11 -41.13
CA ALA A 39 0.38 -1.03 -40.56
C ALA A 39 1.70 -0.60 -39.88
N GLU A 40 2.38 0.40 -40.42
CA GLU A 40 3.62 0.97 -39.88
C GLU A 40 3.37 1.64 -38.53
N ALA A 41 2.31 2.46 -38.42
CA ALA A 41 1.92 3.09 -37.15
C ALA A 41 1.60 2.03 -36.08
N MET A 42 0.90 0.95 -36.46
CA MET A 42 0.62 -0.17 -35.57
C MET A 42 1.91 -0.86 -35.11
N GLU A 43 2.87 -1.11 -36.03
CA GLU A 43 4.17 -1.70 -35.70
C GLU A 43 4.93 -0.81 -34.69
N GLU A 44 5.00 0.48 -34.92
CA GLU A 44 5.68 1.45 -34.03
C GLU A 44 5.11 1.39 -32.61
N ALA A 45 3.78 1.38 -32.48
CA ALA A 45 3.11 1.28 -31.18
C ALA A 45 3.39 -0.04 -30.46
N PHE A 46 3.30 -1.17 -31.16
CA PHE A 46 3.58 -2.50 -30.59
C PHE A 46 5.05 -2.70 -30.20
N CYS A 47 5.97 -2.08 -30.92
CA CYS A 47 7.39 -2.06 -30.58
C CYS A 47 7.75 -1.07 -29.48
N GLY A 48 6.79 -0.26 -29.01
CA GLY A 48 6.99 0.76 -27.98
C GLY A 48 7.90 1.91 -28.43
N ARG A 49 7.89 2.24 -29.73
CA ARG A 49 8.60 3.36 -30.33
C ARG A 49 7.78 4.66 -30.34
N THR A 50 6.47 4.53 -30.16
CA THR A 50 5.54 5.65 -29.94
C THR A 50 4.83 5.49 -28.59
N ALA A 51 4.14 6.56 -28.15
CA ALA A 51 3.32 6.56 -26.95
C ALA A 51 1.88 6.09 -27.16
N ASP A 52 1.55 5.66 -28.37
CA ASP A 52 0.20 5.27 -28.77
C ASP A 52 -0.29 4.04 -28.03
N HIS A 53 -1.60 3.99 -27.80
CA HIS A 53 -2.26 2.87 -27.16
C HIS A 53 -2.62 1.82 -28.19
N ALA A 54 -2.23 0.57 -27.95
CA ALA A 54 -2.54 -0.55 -28.84
C ALA A 54 -3.60 -1.50 -28.24
N TYR A 55 -3.51 -1.74 -26.95
CA TYR A 55 -4.37 -2.68 -26.25
C TYR A 55 -4.48 -2.33 -24.78
N SER A 56 -5.71 -2.21 -24.24
CA SER A 56 -5.97 -1.67 -22.89
C SER A 56 -5.36 -2.48 -21.74
N ARG A 57 -5.06 -3.77 -21.93
CA ARG A 57 -4.30 -4.55 -20.93
C ARG A 57 -2.85 -4.07 -20.79
N ILE A 58 -2.30 -3.41 -21.81
CA ILE A 58 -0.93 -2.89 -21.82
C ILE A 58 -0.92 -1.44 -21.37
N THR A 59 -1.70 -0.59 -22.06
CA THR A 59 -1.88 0.83 -21.75
C THR A 59 -3.30 1.28 -22.13
N ASN A 60 -3.86 2.22 -21.36
CA ASN A 60 -5.16 2.82 -21.60
C ASN A 60 -5.12 4.30 -21.20
N PRO A 61 -5.69 5.25 -21.97
CA PRO A 61 -5.61 6.68 -21.67
C PRO A 61 -6.13 7.06 -20.29
N THR A 62 -7.27 6.48 -19.85
CA THR A 62 -7.86 6.75 -18.53
C THR A 62 -6.98 6.25 -17.39
N VAL A 63 -6.40 5.04 -17.55
CA VAL A 63 -5.47 4.47 -16.57
C VAL A 63 -4.17 5.28 -16.52
N GLN A 64 -3.63 5.66 -17.68
CA GLN A 64 -2.43 6.49 -17.78
C GLN A 64 -2.62 7.86 -17.12
N TYR A 65 -3.80 8.46 -17.25
CA TYR A 65 -4.11 9.71 -16.57
C TYR A 65 -4.12 9.55 -15.04
N PHE A 66 -4.71 8.48 -14.53
CA PHE A 66 -4.67 8.15 -13.10
C PHE A 66 -3.22 7.97 -12.62
N GLU A 67 -2.39 7.20 -13.36
CA GLU A 67 -0.97 7.02 -13.08
C GLU A 67 -0.23 8.37 -13.07
N LYS A 68 -0.50 9.25 -14.04
CA LYS A 68 0.12 10.58 -14.14
C LYS A 68 -0.24 11.48 -12.95
N ARG A 69 -1.47 11.44 -12.45
CA ARG A 69 -1.87 12.19 -11.26
C ARG A 69 -1.06 11.77 -10.04
N ILE A 70 -0.94 10.44 -9.81
CA ILE A 70 -0.12 9.90 -8.73
C ILE A 70 1.35 10.32 -8.92
N GLN A 71 1.88 10.20 -10.13
CA GLN A 71 3.25 10.61 -10.45
C GLN A 71 3.50 12.09 -10.13
N THR A 72 2.57 12.97 -10.48
CA THR A 72 2.68 14.41 -10.25
C THR A 72 2.78 14.74 -8.76
N ILE A 73 1.92 14.13 -7.93
CA ILE A 73 1.85 14.44 -6.49
C ILE A 73 2.95 13.75 -5.66
N THR A 74 3.53 12.66 -6.16
CA THR A 74 4.56 11.90 -5.45
C THR A 74 5.97 12.17 -5.94
N GLY A 75 6.11 12.70 -7.17
CA GLY A 75 7.40 12.88 -7.82
C GLY A 75 8.07 11.56 -8.24
N ALA A 76 7.34 10.44 -8.27
CA ALA A 76 7.88 9.16 -8.73
C ALA A 76 8.33 9.24 -10.19
N LEU A 77 9.40 8.52 -10.55
CA LEU A 77 9.85 8.38 -11.93
C LEU A 77 8.79 7.68 -12.79
N SER A 78 8.13 6.69 -12.22
CA SER A 78 7.06 5.94 -12.89
C SER A 78 6.03 5.43 -11.90
N VAL A 79 4.77 5.39 -12.34
CA VAL A 79 3.66 4.78 -11.61
C VAL A 79 3.03 3.70 -12.50
N THR A 80 2.75 2.52 -11.95
CA THR A 80 2.03 1.45 -12.63
C THR A 80 0.80 1.07 -11.83
N ALA A 81 -0.38 1.24 -12.44
CA ALA A 81 -1.66 0.89 -11.83
C ALA A 81 -2.07 -0.55 -12.17
N LEU A 82 -2.48 -1.29 -11.15
CA LEU A 82 -2.85 -2.69 -11.22
C LEU A 82 -4.24 -2.93 -10.57
N ASN A 83 -4.78 -4.12 -10.75
CA ASN A 83 -6.12 -4.48 -10.28
C ASN A 83 -6.22 -4.74 -8.76
N SER A 84 -5.12 -4.81 -8.03
CA SER A 84 -5.12 -4.98 -6.56
C SER A 84 -3.74 -4.68 -5.95
N GLY A 85 -3.70 -4.43 -4.63
CA GLY A 85 -2.44 -4.32 -3.88
C GLY A 85 -1.62 -5.62 -3.94
N MET A 86 -2.26 -6.79 -3.87
CA MET A 86 -1.56 -8.08 -4.03
C MET A 86 -0.97 -8.26 -5.43
N ALA A 87 -1.63 -7.72 -6.47
CA ALA A 87 -1.05 -7.69 -7.80
C ALA A 87 0.19 -6.78 -7.86
N ALA A 88 0.20 -5.65 -7.15
CA ALA A 88 1.37 -4.80 -7.05
C ALA A 88 2.54 -5.55 -6.38
N ILE A 89 2.30 -6.16 -5.21
CA ILE A 89 3.30 -6.96 -4.50
C ILE A 89 3.85 -8.09 -5.39
N SER A 90 2.98 -8.91 -5.97
CA SER A 90 3.41 -10.05 -6.78
C SER A 90 4.19 -9.62 -8.03
N ASN A 91 3.76 -8.57 -8.73
CA ASN A 91 4.47 -8.06 -9.90
C ASN A 91 5.87 -7.54 -9.56
N ILE A 92 6.05 -6.86 -8.41
CA ILE A 92 7.37 -6.42 -7.95
C ILE A 92 8.28 -7.62 -7.74
N PHE A 93 7.84 -8.62 -6.99
CA PHE A 93 8.71 -9.75 -6.64
C PHE A 93 8.95 -10.69 -7.83
N PHE A 94 8.01 -10.82 -8.75
CA PHE A 94 8.29 -11.47 -10.05
C PHE A 94 9.24 -10.65 -10.92
N THR A 95 9.32 -9.33 -10.74
CA THR A 95 10.31 -8.50 -11.43
C THR A 95 11.71 -8.67 -10.84
N LEU A 96 11.84 -8.69 -9.51
CA LEU A 96 13.12 -8.63 -8.80
C LEU A 96 13.70 -9.99 -8.44
N ALA A 97 12.87 -10.95 -8.00
CA ALA A 97 13.31 -12.24 -7.49
C ALA A 97 13.51 -13.27 -8.62
N GLN A 98 14.41 -14.19 -8.38
CA GLN A 98 14.66 -15.40 -9.18
C GLN A 98 15.03 -16.56 -8.24
N ALA A 99 15.07 -17.77 -8.73
CA ALA A 99 15.50 -18.93 -7.94
C ALA A 99 16.90 -18.69 -7.33
N GLY A 100 17.04 -18.96 -6.04
CA GLY A 100 18.25 -18.72 -5.26
C GLY A 100 18.39 -17.30 -4.71
N ALA A 101 17.46 -16.37 -5.01
CA ALA A 101 17.40 -15.08 -4.35
C ALA A 101 16.69 -15.18 -2.99
N ASN A 102 16.97 -14.21 -2.11
CA ASN A 102 16.21 -14.06 -0.87
C ASN A 102 15.60 -12.66 -0.71
N ILE A 103 14.57 -12.60 0.14
CA ILE A 103 13.88 -11.38 0.55
C ILE A 103 13.98 -11.31 2.08
N VAL A 104 14.38 -10.15 2.62
CA VAL A 104 14.37 -9.89 4.07
C VAL A 104 13.12 -9.09 4.42
N THR A 105 12.35 -9.54 5.40
CA THR A 105 11.07 -8.91 5.78
C THR A 105 10.67 -9.26 7.21
N SER A 106 9.61 -8.62 7.72
CA SER A 106 8.98 -8.97 9.01
C SER A 106 7.97 -10.11 8.86
N ALA A 107 7.72 -10.85 9.95
CA ALA A 107 6.55 -11.72 10.05
C ALA A 107 5.24 -10.92 10.25
N HIS A 108 5.33 -9.66 10.68
CA HIS A 108 4.19 -8.76 10.89
C HIS A 108 3.75 -8.12 9.56
N LEU A 109 3.17 -8.92 8.69
CA LEU A 109 2.66 -8.53 7.39
C LEU A 109 1.17 -8.85 7.28
N PHE A 110 0.49 -8.15 6.39
CA PHE A 110 -0.85 -8.56 5.97
C PHE A 110 -0.87 -10.05 5.58
N GLY A 111 -1.85 -10.80 6.06
CA GLY A 111 -1.87 -12.27 5.96
C GLY A 111 -1.62 -12.82 4.56
N ASN A 112 -2.17 -12.16 3.51
CA ASN A 112 -1.95 -12.62 2.14
C ASN A 112 -0.52 -12.32 1.65
N THR A 113 0.10 -11.23 2.09
CA THR A 113 1.51 -10.92 1.78
C THR A 113 2.43 -11.96 2.42
N TYR A 114 2.19 -12.28 3.69
CA TYR A 114 2.91 -13.34 4.37
C TYR A 114 2.75 -14.69 3.64
N SER A 115 1.51 -15.07 3.32
CA SER A 115 1.22 -16.32 2.60
C SER A 115 1.88 -16.36 1.21
N PHE A 116 1.86 -15.25 0.48
CA PHE A 116 2.52 -15.13 -0.82
C PHE A 116 4.03 -15.37 -0.70
N PHE A 117 4.68 -14.76 0.28
CA PHE A 117 6.10 -14.95 0.54
C PHE A 117 6.42 -16.38 1.00
N LYS A 118 5.73 -16.84 2.03
CA LYS A 118 6.03 -18.12 2.70
C LYS A 118 5.74 -19.33 1.84
N SER A 119 4.71 -19.26 0.97
CA SER A 119 4.22 -20.40 0.21
C SER A 119 4.39 -20.23 -1.29
N THR A 120 3.91 -19.12 -1.86
CA THR A 120 3.90 -18.96 -3.32
C THR A 120 5.31 -18.74 -3.86
N LEU A 121 6.06 -17.75 -3.36
CA LEU A 121 7.42 -17.47 -3.84
C LEU A 121 8.42 -18.58 -3.47
N ALA A 122 8.25 -19.22 -2.32
CA ALA A 122 9.09 -20.34 -1.93
C ALA A 122 9.02 -21.49 -2.94
N ALA A 123 7.86 -21.74 -3.55
CA ALA A 123 7.70 -22.75 -4.59
C ALA A 123 8.50 -22.44 -5.88
N PHE A 124 8.88 -21.17 -6.08
CA PHE A 124 9.74 -20.73 -7.18
C PHE A 124 11.23 -20.61 -6.80
N GLY A 125 11.60 -21.17 -5.62
CA GLY A 125 13.00 -21.19 -5.17
C GLY A 125 13.49 -19.84 -4.60
N VAL A 126 12.59 -18.97 -4.17
CA VAL A 126 12.94 -17.71 -3.47
C VAL A 126 12.86 -17.96 -1.97
N GLU A 127 13.95 -17.71 -1.25
CA GLU A 127 14.00 -17.77 0.20
C GLU A 127 13.38 -16.52 0.80
N VAL A 128 12.60 -16.64 1.88
CA VAL A 128 12.10 -15.47 2.62
C VAL A 128 12.60 -15.55 4.06
N ARG A 129 13.35 -14.54 4.48
CA ARG A 129 14.00 -14.42 5.78
C ARG A 129 13.21 -13.44 6.63
N PHE A 130 12.51 -13.98 7.60
CA PHE A 130 11.73 -13.18 8.55
C PHE A 130 12.60 -12.76 9.73
N CYS A 131 12.60 -11.47 10.06
CA CYS A 131 13.26 -10.92 11.22
C CYS A 131 12.50 -9.71 11.78
N ASP A 132 12.90 -9.25 12.95
CA ASP A 132 12.40 -8.01 13.54
C ASP A 132 13.02 -6.81 12.80
N LEU A 133 12.23 -6.11 12.00
CA LEU A 133 12.66 -4.93 11.24
C LEU A 133 12.81 -3.67 12.11
N THR A 134 12.35 -3.70 13.36
CA THR A 134 12.60 -2.62 14.33
C THR A 134 14.00 -2.72 14.96
N ASN A 135 14.69 -3.87 14.75
CA ASN A 135 16.06 -4.12 15.21
C ASN A 135 17.04 -4.14 14.03
N PRO A 136 17.84 -3.09 13.81
CA PRO A 136 18.79 -3.01 12.70
C PRO A 136 19.81 -4.15 12.65
N GLU A 137 20.27 -4.65 13.80
CA GLU A 137 21.27 -5.74 13.85
C GLU A 137 20.63 -7.07 13.41
N ALA A 138 19.37 -7.32 13.76
CA ALA A 138 18.64 -8.48 13.25
C ALA A 138 18.51 -8.43 11.72
N VAL A 139 18.26 -7.25 11.15
CA VAL A 139 18.19 -7.06 9.70
C VAL A 139 19.54 -7.30 9.04
N ARG A 140 20.62 -6.70 9.57
CA ARG A 140 22.00 -6.89 9.03
C ARG A 140 22.42 -8.35 8.99
N ALA A 141 22.02 -9.13 9.99
CA ALA A 141 22.32 -10.56 10.07
C ALA A 141 21.61 -11.40 8.99
N GLN A 142 20.55 -10.90 8.37
CA GLN A 142 19.75 -11.62 7.37
C GLN A 142 20.08 -11.22 5.93
N VAL A 143 20.70 -10.06 5.71
CA VAL A 143 21.01 -9.55 4.36
C VAL A 143 22.33 -10.13 3.87
N ASP A 144 22.34 -10.63 2.63
CA ASP A 144 23.54 -11.13 1.94
C ASP A 144 23.53 -10.74 0.44
N GLU A 145 24.51 -11.23 -0.31
CA GLU A 145 24.68 -10.95 -1.75
C GLU A 145 23.54 -11.53 -2.63
N ASN A 146 22.67 -12.37 -2.10
CA ASN A 146 21.50 -12.91 -2.79
C ASN A 146 20.20 -12.17 -2.42
N THR A 147 20.28 -11.20 -1.51
CA THR A 147 19.13 -10.40 -1.12
C THR A 147 18.68 -9.51 -2.28
N CYS A 148 17.48 -9.77 -2.80
CA CYS A 148 16.93 -9.01 -3.92
C CYS A 148 16.07 -7.82 -3.47
N ALA A 149 15.67 -7.77 -2.19
CA ALA A 149 14.94 -6.65 -1.58
C ALA A 149 14.87 -6.78 -0.06
N ILE A 150 14.77 -5.63 0.65
CA ILE A 150 14.17 -5.54 1.97
C ILE A 150 12.74 -5.02 1.76
N PHE A 151 11.74 -5.71 2.34
CA PHE A 151 10.32 -5.35 2.22
C PHE A 151 9.69 -5.12 3.59
N LEU A 152 8.84 -4.09 3.70
CA LEU A 152 8.07 -3.81 4.91
C LEU A 152 6.72 -3.15 4.62
N GLU A 153 5.81 -3.23 5.60
CA GLU A 153 4.70 -2.31 5.74
C GLU A 153 5.14 -1.16 6.66
N VAL A 154 4.96 0.09 6.26
CA VAL A 154 5.46 1.25 7.02
C VAL A 154 4.83 1.39 8.41
N ILE A 155 3.59 0.93 8.55
CA ILE A 155 2.91 0.65 9.82
C ILE A 155 2.25 -0.70 9.63
N THR A 156 2.62 -1.70 10.43
CA THR A 156 2.16 -3.07 10.27
C THR A 156 0.67 -3.22 10.63
N ASN A 157 0.00 -4.17 10.00
CA ASN A 157 -1.41 -4.45 10.23
C ASN A 157 -1.59 -5.93 10.67
N PRO A 158 -2.08 -6.21 11.88
CA PRO A 158 -2.70 -5.31 12.85
C PRO A 158 -1.80 -4.83 14.00
N GLN A 159 -0.50 -5.18 14.03
CA GLN A 159 0.40 -4.96 15.16
C GLN A 159 0.73 -3.47 15.37
N LEU A 160 0.62 -2.63 14.32
CA LEU A 160 0.91 -1.19 14.35
C LEU A 160 2.36 -0.87 14.75
N GLU A 161 3.30 -1.73 14.37
CA GLU A 161 4.73 -1.45 14.53
C GLU A 161 5.24 -0.51 13.46
N VAL A 162 6.27 0.25 13.80
CA VAL A 162 6.95 1.19 12.91
C VAL A 162 8.44 0.93 12.91
N ALA A 163 9.04 0.70 11.75
CA ALA A 163 10.47 0.58 11.58
C ALA A 163 11.10 1.90 11.11
N ASP A 164 12.38 2.15 11.43
CA ASP A 164 13.12 3.32 10.93
C ASP A 164 13.52 3.11 9.47
N LEU A 165 12.79 3.74 8.57
CA LEU A 165 12.96 3.61 7.13
C LEU A 165 14.35 4.06 6.66
N LYS A 166 14.91 5.14 7.23
CA LYS A 166 16.27 5.61 6.85
C LYS A 166 17.35 4.61 7.25
N VAL A 167 17.18 3.97 8.39
CA VAL A 167 18.12 2.94 8.83
C VAL A 167 18.02 1.71 7.94
N LEU A 168 16.80 1.25 7.63
CA LEU A 168 16.58 0.11 6.74
C LEU A 168 17.07 0.37 5.31
N SER A 169 16.82 1.57 4.77
CA SER A 169 17.33 1.99 3.48
C SER A 169 18.87 1.93 3.44
N GLY A 170 19.53 2.47 4.49
CA GLY A 170 21.00 2.42 4.60
C GLY A 170 21.53 0.98 4.59
N ILE A 171 20.87 0.05 5.29
CA ILE A 171 21.25 -1.38 5.30
C ILE A 171 21.05 -2.00 3.92
N ALA A 172 19.88 -1.78 3.31
CA ALA A 172 19.55 -2.32 1.99
C ALA A 172 20.56 -1.88 0.92
N HIS A 173 20.80 -0.56 0.82
CA HIS A 173 21.69 0.02 -0.19
C HIS A 173 23.15 -0.39 0.00
N GLN A 174 23.63 -0.53 1.25
CA GLN A 174 25.00 -1.04 1.52
C GLN A 174 25.21 -2.45 0.97
N MET A 175 24.15 -3.25 0.89
CA MET A 175 24.20 -4.62 0.38
C MET A 175 23.75 -4.72 -1.09
N GLY A 176 23.48 -3.61 -1.75
CA GLY A 176 23.06 -3.58 -3.15
C GLY A 176 21.63 -4.09 -3.37
N ALA A 177 20.74 -3.99 -2.37
CA ALA A 177 19.34 -4.32 -2.45
C ALA A 177 18.45 -3.08 -2.34
N PRO A 178 17.31 -3.00 -3.06
CA PRO A 178 16.35 -1.91 -2.90
C PRO A 178 15.54 -2.07 -1.61
N LEU A 179 15.12 -0.92 -1.04
CA LEU A 179 14.09 -0.87 0.00
C LEU A 179 12.71 -0.72 -0.65
N ILE A 180 11.80 -1.65 -0.35
CA ILE A 180 10.43 -1.67 -0.85
C ILE A 180 9.48 -1.50 0.33
N ALA A 181 8.58 -0.52 0.27
CA ALA A 181 7.64 -0.23 1.34
C ALA A 181 6.19 -0.25 0.86
N ASP A 182 5.34 -0.96 1.58
CA ASP A 182 3.88 -0.84 1.46
C ASP A 182 3.41 0.30 2.38
N THR A 183 2.95 1.39 1.76
CA THR A 183 2.52 2.61 2.43
C THR A 183 0.99 2.75 2.47
N THR A 184 0.27 1.69 2.21
CA THR A 184 -1.21 1.67 2.12
C THR A 184 -1.91 2.37 3.28
N VAL A 185 -1.30 2.34 4.48
CA VAL A 185 -1.89 2.91 5.70
C VAL A 185 -1.62 4.41 5.90
N VAL A 186 -0.71 4.99 5.09
CA VAL A 186 -0.31 6.40 5.20
C VAL A 186 -0.37 7.05 3.81
N PRO A 187 -1.22 8.07 3.60
CA PRO A 187 -1.41 8.66 2.27
C PRO A 187 -0.32 9.65 1.87
N PHE A 188 -0.19 9.87 0.57
CA PHE A 188 0.85 10.66 -0.09
C PHE A 188 1.00 12.11 0.38
N HIS A 189 -0.07 12.75 0.89
CA HIS A 189 0.00 14.16 1.29
C HIS A 189 0.70 14.39 2.63
N ILE A 190 0.90 13.31 3.40
CA ILE A 190 1.60 13.40 4.70
C ILE A 190 2.91 12.61 4.72
N PHE A 191 3.13 11.70 3.79
CA PHE A 191 4.31 10.85 3.76
C PHE A 191 4.88 10.74 2.35
N HIS A 192 6.13 11.16 2.20
CA HIS A 192 6.89 11.07 0.97
C HIS A 192 7.96 9.99 1.11
N ALA A 193 7.65 8.79 0.64
CA ALA A 193 8.44 7.58 0.86
C ALA A 193 9.91 7.71 0.38
N ASN A 194 10.13 8.39 -0.76
CA ASN A 194 11.46 8.64 -1.31
C ASN A 194 12.37 9.47 -0.40
N GLU A 195 11.83 10.38 0.43
CA GLU A 195 12.61 11.18 1.38
C GLU A 195 13.20 10.31 2.50
N PHE A 196 12.67 9.11 2.69
CA PHE A 196 13.14 8.12 3.66
C PHE A 196 13.97 7.01 3.02
N GLY A 197 14.29 7.12 1.72
CA GLY A 197 15.13 6.18 1.00
C GLY A 197 14.41 4.92 0.51
N VAL A 198 13.08 4.98 0.41
CA VAL A 198 12.28 3.94 -0.26
C VAL A 198 12.48 4.06 -1.77
N ASP A 199 12.88 2.98 -2.43
CA ASP A 199 13.12 2.94 -3.87
C ASP A 199 11.85 2.61 -4.65
N ILE A 200 11.05 1.67 -4.10
CA ILE A 200 9.77 1.26 -4.68
C ILE A 200 8.71 1.31 -3.60
N GLU A 201 7.65 2.04 -3.88
CA GLU A 201 6.48 2.15 -3.00
C GLU A 201 5.30 1.35 -3.55
N ILE A 202 4.59 0.69 -2.66
CA ILE A 202 3.35 -0.04 -2.95
C ILE A 202 2.20 0.64 -2.24
N VAL A 203 1.08 0.80 -2.95
CA VAL A 203 -0.16 1.27 -2.35
C VAL A 203 -1.32 0.39 -2.81
N SER A 204 -2.06 -0.18 -1.87
CA SER A 204 -3.38 -0.73 -2.18
C SER A 204 -4.35 0.44 -2.36
N SER A 205 -4.54 0.87 -3.60
CA SER A 205 -5.45 1.98 -3.93
C SER A 205 -6.94 1.66 -3.66
N THR A 206 -7.23 0.41 -3.30
CA THR A 206 -8.51 -0.03 -2.71
C THR A 206 -8.91 0.75 -1.46
N LYS A 207 -7.93 1.30 -0.71
CA LYS A 207 -8.09 1.85 0.63
C LYS A 207 -8.40 3.35 0.59
N TYR A 208 -7.53 4.21 1.08
CA TYR A 208 -7.75 5.66 1.10
C TYR A 208 -8.09 6.26 -0.26
N ILE A 209 -7.47 5.77 -1.33
CA ILE A 209 -7.69 6.31 -2.68
C ILE A 209 -9.12 6.01 -3.15
N SER A 210 -9.59 4.76 -3.06
CA SER A 210 -10.98 4.41 -3.40
C SER A 210 -11.99 5.06 -2.44
N GLY A 211 -11.70 5.08 -1.16
CA GLY A 211 -12.42 5.80 -0.12
C GLY A 211 -13.77 5.22 0.31
N GLY A 212 -14.37 4.31 -0.41
CA GLY A 212 -15.73 3.86 -0.13
C GLY A 212 -15.99 2.38 -0.41
N ALA A 213 -14.95 1.53 -0.43
CA ALA A 213 -15.02 0.12 -0.83
C ALA A 213 -15.65 -0.10 -2.21
N THR A 214 -15.47 0.85 -3.13
CA THR A 214 -16.14 0.86 -4.44
C THR A 214 -15.36 0.10 -5.50
N SER A 215 -14.03 0.00 -5.34
CA SER A 215 -13.16 -0.63 -6.33
C SER A 215 -11.90 -1.20 -5.70
N LEU A 216 -11.37 -2.26 -6.29
CA LEU A 216 -10.05 -2.80 -5.98
C LEU A 216 -9.00 -2.14 -6.87
N GLY A 217 -7.80 -1.94 -6.32
CA GLY A 217 -6.68 -1.43 -7.09
C GLY A 217 -5.37 -1.53 -6.34
N GLY A 218 -4.28 -1.39 -7.06
CA GLY A 218 -2.92 -1.34 -6.54
C GLY A 218 -2.06 -0.41 -7.37
N LEU A 219 -1.05 0.15 -6.76
CA LEU A 219 -0.07 1.02 -7.39
C LEU A 219 1.34 0.53 -7.06
N ILE A 220 2.22 0.62 -8.05
CA ILE A 220 3.66 0.51 -7.89
C ILE A 220 4.24 1.86 -8.30
N LEU A 221 4.95 2.50 -7.38
CA LEU A 221 5.69 3.72 -7.62
C LEU A 221 7.18 3.40 -7.63
N ASP A 222 7.85 3.67 -8.73
CA ASP A 222 9.30 3.57 -8.87
C ASP A 222 9.90 4.98 -8.80
N TYR A 223 10.73 5.24 -7.81
CA TYR A 223 11.34 6.56 -7.64
C TYR A 223 12.62 6.75 -8.48
N GLY A 224 13.14 5.69 -9.10
CA GLY A 224 14.35 5.73 -9.91
C GLY A 224 15.62 6.02 -9.11
N THR A 225 15.59 5.78 -7.80
CA THR A 225 16.68 6.09 -6.87
C THR A 225 17.70 4.96 -6.72
N PHE A 226 17.29 3.73 -7.02
CA PHE A 226 18.15 2.56 -6.89
C PHE A 226 19.00 2.32 -8.13
N ASP A 227 20.29 2.00 -7.92
CA ASP A 227 21.20 1.59 -8.99
C ASP A 227 21.00 0.11 -9.34
N TRP A 228 20.28 -0.13 -10.44
CA TRP A 228 19.93 -1.47 -10.90
C TRP A 228 21.11 -2.31 -11.41
N SER A 229 22.31 -1.74 -11.57
CA SER A 229 23.53 -2.51 -11.83
C SER A 229 23.88 -3.45 -10.68
N ASN A 230 23.44 -3.16 -9.46
CA ASN A 230 23.57 -4.00 -8.28
C ASN A 230 22.60 -5.21 -8.27
N SER A 231 21.50 -5.17 -9.02
CA SER A 231 20.53 -6.26 -9.05
C SER A 231 21.03 -7.44 -9.88
N LYS A 232 21.16 -8.62 -9.27
CA LYS A 232 21.59 -9.84 -10.00
C LYS A 232 20.71 -10.16 -11.19
N LYS A 233 19.39 -9.90 -11.13
CA LYS A 233 18.43 -10.19 -12.18
C LYS A 233 18.34 -9.08 -13.24
N LEU A 234 18.47 -7.81 -12.84
CA LEU A 234 18.18 -6.68 -13.72
C LEU A 234 19.42 -6.01 -14.29
N ARG A 235 20.62 -6.28 -13.77
CA ARG A 235 21.87 -5.61 -14.15
C ARG A 235 22.17 -5.63 -15.65
N SER A 236 21.77 -6.69 -16.36
CA SER A 236 22.00 -6.77 -17.81
C SER A 236 21.17 -5.76 -18.61
N MET A 237 20.14 -5.17 -18.00
CA MET A 237 19.31 -4.14 -18.60
C MET A 237 19.68 -2.73 -18.13
N ALA A 238 20.50 -2.62 -17.07
CA ALA A 238 20.79 -1.34 -16.43
C ALA A 238 21.52 -0.36 -17.37
N ASP A 239 22.43 -0.83 -18.21
CA ASP A 239 23.13 0.00 -19.19
C ASP A 239 22.18 0.62 -20.22
N GLN A 240 21.11 -0.10 -20.58
CA GLN A 240 20.14 0.37 -21.58
C GLN A 240 19.07 1.30 -20.99
N PHE A 241 18.59 1.00 -19.78
CA PHE A 241 17.41 1.65 -19.21
C PHE A 241 17.72 2.56 -18.01
N GLY A 242 18.94 2.51 -17.46
CA GLY A 242 19.36 3.33 -16.30
C GLY A 242 18.37 3.22 -15.13
N ALA A 243 17.95 4.36 -14.62
CA ALA A 243 16.97 4.46 -13.53
C ALA A 243 15.62 3.78 -13.86
N SER A 244 15.23 3.71 -15.13
CA SER A 244 13.97 3.09 -15.58
C SER A 244 14.03 1.57 -15.74
N THR A 245 15.12 0.91 -15.36
CA THR A 245 15.35 -0.54 -15.58
C THR A 245 14.23 -1.39 -14.95
N PHE A 246 13.88 -1.11 -13.71
CA PHE A 246 12.80 -1.83 -13.03
C PHE A 246 11.46 -1.66 -13.76
N THR A 247 11.08 -0.42 -14.04
CA THR A 247 9.82 -0.13 -14.76
C THR A 247 9.80 -0.74 -16.15
N ALA A 248 10.93 -0.74 -16.87
CA ALA A 248 11.03 -1.38 -18.19
C ALA A 248 10.77 -2.88 -18.11
N LYS A 249 11.41 -3.59 -17.16
CA LYS A 249 11.19 -5.03 -16.94
C LYS A 249 9.77 -5.32 -16.51
N LEU A 250 9.25 -4.52 -15.55
CA LEU A 250 7.91 -4.65 -15.04
C LEU A 250 6.87 -4.52 -16.17
N ARG A 251 6.87 -3.41 -16.91
CA ARG A 251 5.83 -3.11 -17.90
C ARG A 251 5.95 -3.97 -19.17
N LYS A 252 7.17 -4.15 -19.70
CA LYS A 252 7.39 -4.87 -20.97
C LYS A 252 7.20 -6.38 -20.84
N GLU A 253 7.38 -6.93 -19.65
CA GLU A 253 7.33 -8.39 -19.46
C GLU A 253 6.33 -8.79 -18.36
N ILE A 254 6.59 -8.46 -17.10
CA ILE A 254 5.86 -9.05 -15.97
C ILE A 254 4.39 -8.63 -15.94
N HIS A 255 4.10 -7.34 -15.92
CA HIS A 255 2.75 -6.81 -15.93
C HIS A 255 1.98 -7.24 -17.18
N ARG A 256 2.63 -7.14 -18.34
CA ARG A 256 2.04 -7.54 -19.62
C ARG A 256 1.66 -9.02 -19.65
N ASN A 257 2.52 -9.90 -19.12
CA ASN A 257 2.33 -11.36 -19.16
C ASN A 257 1.36 -11.85 -18.09
N LEU A 258 1.41 -11.29 -16.87
CA LEU A 258 0.50 -11.65 -15.77
C LEU A 258 -0.91 -11.06 -15.97
N GLY A 259 -1.05 -9.98 -16.73
CA GLY A 259 -2.34 -9.41 -17.10
C GLY A 259 -3.09 -8.77 -15.93
N ALA A 260 -2.39 -8.34 -14.88
CA ALA A 260 -2.96 -7.74 -13.68
C ALA A 260 -3.28 -6.24 -13.85
N TYR A 261 -3.82 -5.85 -14.99
CA TYR A 261 -4.11 -4.46 -15.35
C TYR A 261 -5.30 -3.88 -14.59
N MET A 262 -5.29 -2.56 -14.37
CA MET A 262 -6.45 -1.81 -13.88
C MET A 262 -7.42 -1.52 -15.04
N THR A 263 -8.72 -1.66 -14.80
CA THR A 263 -9.72 -1.27 -15.82
C THR A 263 -9.94 0.25 -15.83
N PRO A 264 -10.32 0.84 -16.98
CA PRO A 264 -10.54 2.29 -17.06
C PRO A 264 -11.66 2.79 -16.14
N GLN A 265 -12.71 1.99 -15.88
CA GLN A 265 -13.76 2.34 -14.94
C GLN A 265 -13.23 2.43 -13.51
N VAL A 266 -12.36 1.51 -13.10
CA VAL A 266 -11.71 1.53 -11.78
C VAL A 266 -10.78 2.73 -11.67
N ALA A 267 -9.97 3.01 -12.70
CA ALA A 267 -9.10 4.17 -12.73
C ALA A 267 -9.89 5.48 -12.58
N TYR A 268 -11.02 5.60 -13.27
CA TYR A 268 -11.92 6.76 -13.16
C TYR A 268 -12.50 6.91 -11.75
N MET A 269 -13.03 5.83 -11.17
CA MET A 269 -13.57 5.86 -9.78
C MET A 269 -12.49 6.23 -8.77
N GLN A 270 -11.27 5.73 -8.92
CA GLN A 270 -10.16 6.04 -8.03
C GLN A 270 -9.61 7.46 -8.25
N THR A 271 -9.70 7.98 -9.48
CA THR A 271 -9.43 9.39 -9.77
C THR A 271 -10.36 10.32 -8.98
N LEU A 272 -11.67 10.01 -8.93
CA LEU A 272 -12.62 10.76 -8.10
C LEU A 272 -12.33 10.58 -6.60
N GLY A 273 -12.00 9.37 -6.18
CA GLY A 273 -11.70 9.06 -4.78
C GLY A 273 -10.49 9.82 -4.24
N ILE A 274 -9.42 9.93 -5.03
CA ILE A 274 -8.20 10.62 -4.59
C ILE A 274 -8.40 12.13 -4.42
N GLU A 275 -9.29 12.75 -5.18
CA GLU A 275 -9.58 14.19 -5.11
C GLU A 275 -10.06 14.66 -3.73
N THR A 276 -10.66 13.76 -2.95
CA THR A 276 -11.16 14.05 -1.60
C THR A 276 -10.38 13.31 -0.52
N MET A 277 -9.27 12.66 -0.86
CA MET A 277 -8.52 11.79 0.05
C MET A 277 -8.01 12.55 1.28
N GLU A 278 -7.44 13.72 1.10
CA GLU A 278 -6.91 14.56 2.19
C GLU A 278 -7.98 14.92 3.21
N VAL A 279 -9.12 15.44 2.73
CA VAL A 279 -10.24 15.85 3.60
C VAL A 279 -10.80 14.66 4.36
N ARG A 280 -10.94 13.51 3.73
CA ARG A 280 -11.40 12.26 4.38
C ARG A 280 -10.38 11.79 5.41
N TYR A 281 -9.10 11.75 5.05
CA TYR A 281 -8.03 11.33 5.94
C TYR A 281 -7.94 12.20 7.20
N ALA A 282 -7.94 13.52 7.04
CA ALA A 282 -7.87 14.45 8.17
C ALA A 282 -9.00 14.18 9.18
N ARG A 283 -10.21 13.96 8.70
CA ARG A 283 -11.36 13.60 9.54
C ARG A 283 -11.18 12.24 10.22
N GLN A 284 -10.83 11.21 9.45
CA GLN A 284 -10.67 9.84 9.96
C GLN A 284 -9.55 9.74 11.01
N ALA A 285 -8.40 10.35 10.75
CA ALA A 285 -7.24 10.29 11.64
C ALA A 285 -7.48 11.06 12.96
N ALA A 286 -8.09 12.24 12.87
CA ALA A 286 -8.47 13.01 14.08
C ALA A 286 -9.49 12.23 14.95
N THR A 287 -10.50 11.62 14.32
CA THR A 287 -11.48 10.75 15.01
C THR A 287 -10.80 9.53 15.63
N CYS A 288 -9.85 8.91 14.91
CA CYS A 288 -9.10 7.74 15.39
C CYS A 288 -8.31 8.05 16.67
N LEU A 289 -7.62 9.19 16.71
CA LEU A 289 -6.89 9.62 17.90
C LEU A 289 -7.84 9.83 19.10
N GLN A 290 -8.99 10.51 18.90
CA GLN A 290 -9.99 10.69 19.95
C GLN A 290 -10.53 9.36 20.48
N LEU A 291 -10.83 8.41 19.57
CA LEU A 291 -11.27 7.06 19.98
C LEU A 291 -10.19 6.33 20.76
N ALA A 292 -8.93 6.37 20.31
CA ALA A 292 -7.82 5.72 20.99
C ALA A 292 -7.66 6.25 22.43
N GLN A 293 -7.69 7.57 22.61
CA GLN A 293 -7.60 8.21 23.92
C GLN A 293 -8.76 7.83 24.84
N ARG A 294 -9.97 7.78 24.32
CA ARG A 294 -11.17 7.43 25.11
C ARG A 294 -11.21 5.94 25.46
N LEU A 295 -10.84 5.06 24.54
CA LEU A 295 -10.79 3.62 24.79
C LEU A 295 -9.85 3.26 25.95
N GLN A 296 -8.71 3.97 26.11
CA GLN A 296 -7.79 3.77 27.25
C GLN A 296 -8.45 4.01 28.61
N THR A 297 -9.56 4.76 28.67
CA THR A 297 -10.26 5.09 29.92
C THR A 297 -11.40 4.12 30.27
N LEU A 298 -11.72 3.18 29.37
CA LEU A 298 -12.82 2.23 29.56
C LEU A 298 -12.36 0.98 30.33
N PRO A 299 -12.99 0.63 31.44
CA PRO A 299 -12.53 -0.46 32.32
C PRO A 299 -12.58 -1.86 31.66
N GLN A 300 -13.37 -2.03 30.59
CA GLN A 300 -13.48 -3.29 29.84
C GLN A 300 -12.36 -3.47 28.81
N VAL A 301 -11.58 -2.42 28.52
CA VAL A 301 -10.49 -2.42 27.56
C VAL A 301 -9.18 -2.66 28.28
N GLU A 302 -8.50 -3.77 27.99
CA GLU A 302 -7.24 -4.15 28.63
C GLU A 302 -6.03 -3.36 28.09
N ALA A 303 -6.03 -3.11 26.77
CA ALA A 303 -4.96 -2.37 26.09
C ALA A 303 -5.50 -1.66 24.85
N VAL A 304 -4.86 -0.56 24.48
CA VAL A 304 -5.12 0.17 23.23
C VAL A 304 -3.80 0.38 22.50
N ASN A 305 -3.75 0.02 21.25
CA ASN A 305 -2.59 0.23 20.40
C ASN A 305 -2.94 1.18 19.24
N TYR A 306 -2.27 2.31 19.20
CA TYR A 306 -2.31 3.30 18.13
C TYR A 306 -1.03 4.14 18.17
N THR A 307 -0.30 4.22 17.06
CA THR A 307 1.00 4.87 17.00
C THR A 307 0.96 6.39 17.21
N GLY A 308 -0.22 6.99 17.19
CA GLY A 308 -0.45 8.39 17.55
C GLY A 308 -0.67 8.66 19.05
N LEU A 309 -0.67 7.64 19.91
CA LEU A 309 -0.72 7.81 21.37
C LEU A 309 0.70 8.02 21.93
N GLU A 310 0.91 9.00 22.79
CA GLU A 310 2.21 9.26 23.45
C GLU A 310 2.72 8.06 24.26
N SER A 311 1.82 7.22 24.76
CA SER A 311 2.14 5.99 25.48
C SER A 311 2.61 4.84 24.58
N ASN A 312 2.46 4.96 23.24
CA ASN A 312 2.87 3.93 22.31
C ASN A 312 4.40 3.90 22.14
N PRO A 313 5.07 2.74 22.14
CA PRO A 313 6.53 2.65 22.01
C PRO A 313 7.05 3.24 20.70
N PHE A 314 6.23 3.25 19.64
CA PHE A 314 6.61 3.79 18.33
C PHE A 314 6.19 5.25 18.12
N TYR A 315 5.58 5.92 19.12
CA TYR A 315 5.04 7.28 18.98
C TYR A 315 6.05 8.27 18.40
N GLN A 316 7.26 8.33 18.96
CA GLN A 316 8.28 9.29 18.53
C GLN A 316 8.72 9.05 17.09
N LEU A 317 8.96 7.79 16.71
CA LEU A 317 9.36 7.43 15.36
C LEU A 317 8.22 7.64 14.37
N SER A 318 7.01 7.25 14.74
CA SER A 318 5.79 7.45 13.95
C SER A 318 5.55 8.94 13.69
N THR A 319 5.64 9.79 14.72
CA THR A 319 5.49 11.24 14.57
C THR A 319 6.57 11.85 13.69
N LYS A 320 7.82 11.39 13.82
CA LYS A 320 8.94 11.82 12.97
C LYS A 320 8.72 11.46 11.49
N GLN A 321 8.18 10.29 11.20
CA GLN A 321 8.01 9.79 9.82
C GLN A 321 6.66 10.23 9.21
N PHE A 322 5.58 10.26 9.98
CA PHE A 322 4.21 10.39 9.46
C PHE A 322 3.43 11.57 10.05
N GLY A 323 4.05 12.38 10.91
CA GLY A 323 3.39 13.52 11.57
C GLY A 323 2.44 13.11 12.70
N ALA A 324 1.56 14.03 13.10
CA ALA A 324 0.72 13.88 14.29
C ALA A 324 -0.42 12.85 14.15
N TYR A 325 -0.76 12.47 12.93
CA TYR A 325 -1.91 11.60 12.63
C TYR A 325 -1.48 10.41 11.75
N PRO A 326 -0.83 9.39 12.34
CA PRO A 326 -0.26 8.27 11.59
C PRO A 326 -1.32 7.21 11.23
N GLY A 327 -2.24 7.54 10.35
CA GLY A 327 -3.29 6.63 9.91
C GLY A 327 -4.57 6.68 10.76
N ALA A 328 -5.59 5.96 10.30
CA ALA A 328 -6.90 5.86 10.92
C ALA A 328 -7.27 4.41 11.29
N MET A 329 -6.30 3.67 11.77
CA MET A 329 -6.45 2.29 12.24
C MET A 329 -5.89 2.18 13.66
N LEU A 330 -6.65 1.58 14.54
CA LEU A 330 -6.22 1.25 15.91
C LEU A 330 -6.62 -0.20 16.24
N THR A 331 -5.98 -0.77 17.24
CA THR A 331 -6.41 -2.01 17.86
C THR A 331 -6.61 -1.84 19.36
N PHE A 332 -7.47 -2.67 19.95
CA PHE A 332 -7.63 -2.74 21.37
C PHE A 332 -7.95 -4.16 21.80
N ASP A 333 -7.58 -4.51 23.03
CA ASP A 333 -7.77 -5.84 23.60
C ASP A 333 -8.91 -5.85 24.60
N LEU A 334 -9.70 -6.91 24.55
CA LEU A 334 -10.72 -7.27 25.52
C LEU A 334 -10.27 -8.54 26.30
N ALA A 335 -11.01 -8.89 27.36
CA ALA A 335 -10.64 -9.98 28.26
C ALA A 335 -10.47 -11.35 27.58
N SER A 336 -11.20 -11.62 26.49
CA SER A 336 -11.14 -12.91 25.77
C SER A 336 -11.68 -12.79 24.36
N ARG A 337 -11.47 -13.85 23.56
CA ARG A 337 -12.08 -14.04 22.25
C ARG A 337 -13.61 -13.92 22.33
N GLU A 338 -14.24 -14.53 23.33
CA GLU A 338 -15.70 -14.48 23.52
C GLU A 338 -16.19 -13.07 23.84
N ALA A 339 -15.39 -12.27 24.58
CA ALA A 339 -15.68 -10.87 24.82
C ALA A 339 -15.59 -10.07 23.50
N CYS A 340 -14.59 -10.33 22.65
CA CYS A 340 -14.51 -9.72 21.33
C CYS A 340 -15.73 -10.02 20.46
N PHE A 341 -16.18 -11.28 20.43
CA PHE A 341 -17.36 -11.64 19.65
C PHE A 341 -18.66 -11.05 20.21
N ARG A 342 -18.84 -11.03 21.54
CA ARG A 342 -20.00 -10.36 22.14
C ARG A 342 -20.04 -8.88 21.79
N PHE A 343 -18.91 -8.19 21.94
CA PHE A 343 -18.73 -6.79 21.56
C PHE A 343 -19.12 -6.58 20.10
N MET A 344 -18.48 -7.30 19.18
CA MET A 344 -18.73 -7.14 17.74
C MET A 344 -20.20 -7.41 17.37
N ASN A 345 -20.84 -8.40 18.00
CA ASN A 345 -22.23 -8.74 17.70
C ASN A 345 -23.22 -7.69 18.19
N ARG A 346 -22.85 -6.88 19.20
CA ARG A 346 -23.68 -5.78 19.74
C ARG A 346 -23.53 -4.45 19.02
N LEU A 347 -22.49 -4.30 18.17
CA LEU A 347 -22.30 -3.08 17.37
C LEU A 347 -23.51 -2.83 16.45
N GLN A 348 -24.01 -1.59 16.47
CA GLN A 348 -25.16 -1.13 15.69
C GLN A 348 -24.77 -0.22 14.53
N LEU A 349 -23.83 0.70 14.76
CA LEU A 349 -23.32 1.66 13.78
C LEU A 349 -22.08 1.11 13.06
N ILE A 350 -21.08 0.68 13.82
CA ILE A 350 -19.81 0.16 13.31
C ILE A 350 -20.05 -1.15 12.57
N ARG A 351 -19.52 -1.27 11.36
CA ARG A 351 -19.77 -2.42 10.47
C ARG A 351 -18.72 -3.52 10.66
N ARG A 352 -19.18 -4.76 10.64
CA ARG A 352 -18.32 -5.96 10.61
C ARG A 352 -17.93 -6.26 9.17
N ALA A 353 -16.76 -5.72 8.73
CA ALA A 353 -16.26 -5.90 7.37
C ALA A 353 -14.75 -5.81 7.33
N THR A 354 -14.13 -6.46 6.35
CA THR A 354 -12.67 -6.65 6.27
C THR A 354 -11.91 -5.55 5.52
N ASN A 355 -12.51 -4.44 5.15
CA ASN A 355 -11.79 -3.34 4.51
C ASN A 355 -11.00 -2.48 5.53
N LEU A 356 -10.24 -1.52 5.03
CA LEU A 356 -9.52 -0.49 5.79
C LEU A 356 -9.79 0.87 5.17
N PHE A 357 -9.83 1.91 6.00
CA PHE A 357 -9.89 3.32 5.57
C PHE A 357 -11.07 3.61 4.63
N ASP A 358 -12.16 2.88 4.88
CA ASP A 358 -13.46 3.11 4.26
C ASP A 358 -14.09 4.39 4.85
N ASN A 359 -15.06 4.94 4.15
CA ASN A 359 -15.86 6.06 4.66
C ASN A 359 -16.71 5.66 5.89
N LYS A 360 -16.90 4.37 6.12
CA LYS A 360 -17.59 3.77 7.28
C LYS A 360 -16.59 3.15 8.24
N THR A 361 -16.83 3.28 9.52
CA THR A 361 -16.01 2.61 10.55
C THR A 361 -16.27 1.11 10.51
N LEU A 362 -15.18 0.35 10.47
CA LEU A 362 -15.18 -1.10 10.33
C LEU A 362 -14.46 -1.77 11.49
N ALA A 363 -15.04 -2.86 11.99
CA ALA A 363 -14.45 -3.69 13.03
C ALA A 363 -14.22 -5.12 12.53
N ILE A 364 -13.07 -5.69 12.87
CA ILE A 364 -12.79 -7.12 12.71
C ILE A 364 -12.09 -7.66 13.95
N HIS A 365 -12.15 -8.98 14.11
CA HIS A 365 -11.31 -9.76 15.01
C HIS A 365 -10.21 -10.42 14.16
N PRO A 366 -8.96 -9.90 14.13
CA PRO A 366 -7.92 -10.33 13.19
C PRO A 366 -7.66 -11.83 13.24
N ALA A 367 -7.56 -12.42 14.45
CA ALA A 367 -7.24 -13.83 14.64
C ALA A 367 -8.25 -14.79 14.00
N SER A 368 -9.54 -14.39 13.86
CA SER A 368 -10.57 -15.26 13.26
C SER A 368 -10.97 -14.85 11.85
N THR A 369 -10.37 -13.77 11.31
CA THR A 369 -10.68 -13.24 9.96
C THR A 369 -9.47 -13.28 9.06
N ILE A 370 -8.68 -12.20 9.01
CA ILE A 370 -7.54 -12.08 8.10
C ILE A 370 -6.39 -13.09 8.43
N TYR A 371 -6.38 -13.65 9.64
CA TYR A 371 -5.47 -14.73 10.07
C TYR A 371 -6.20 -16.03 10.44
N GLY A 372 -7.48 -16.16 10.07
CA GLY A 372 -8.30 -17.32 10.44
C GLY A 372 -7.85 -18.65 9.84
N SER A 373 -7.14 -18.62 8.72
CA SER A 373 -6.57 -19.82 8.08
C SER A 373 -5.18 -20.23 8.61
N PHE A 374 -4.57 -19.41 9.48
CA PHE A 374 -3.27 -19.70 10.06
C PHE A 374 -3.40 -20.58 11.32
N THR A 375 -2.38 -21.41 11.58
CA THR A 375 -2.33 -22.18 12.81
C THR A 375 -2.15 -21.27 14.03
N GLU A 376 -2.38 -21.81 15.23
CA GLU A 376 -2.18 -21.03 16.45
C GLU A 376 -0.72 -20.62 16.62
N GLU A 377 0.24 -21.52 16.33
CA GLU A 377 1.67 -21.24 16.38
C GLU A 377 2.07 -20.12 15.38
N GLN A 378 1.48 -20.14 14.18
CA GLN A 378 1.72 -19.08 13.21
C GLN A 378 1.17 -17.73 13.70
N ARG A 379 -0.05 -17.71 14.26
CA ARG A 379 -0.62 -16.47 14.83
C ARG A 379 0.22 -15.94 15.99
N GLN A 380 0.71 -16.84 16.86
CA GLN A 380 1.60 -16.46 17.96
C GLN A 380 2.93 -15.89 17.45
N SER A 381 3.54 -16.49 16.41
CA SER A 381 4.78 -15.96 15.81
C SER A 381 4.61 -14.63 15.07
N MET A 382 3.38 -14.21 14.81
CA MET A 382 3.01 -12.94 14.21
C MET A 382 2.40 -11.97 15.23
N ASP A 383 2.43 -12.26 16.52
CA ASP A 383 1.80 -11.47 17.59
C ASP A 383 0.32 -11.15 17.35
N VAL A 384 -0.42 -12.11 16.79
CA VAL A 384 -1.86 -11.99 16.54
C VAL A 384 -2.65 -12.59 17.70
N SER A 385 -3.05 -11.72 18.62
CA SER A 385 -3.79 -12.10 19.83
C SER A 385 -5.25 -12.47 19.53
N PRO A 386 -5.81 -13.51 20.20
CA PRO A 386 -7.25 -13.82 20.13
C PRO A 386 -8.12 -12.82 20.92
N LYS A 387 -7.53 -11.88 21.64
CA LYS A 387 -8.24 -10.84 22.41
C LYS A 387 -8.40 -9.53 21.68
N THR A 388 -7.83 -9.39 20.48
CA THR A 388 -7.69 -8.11 19.78
C THR A 388 -8.86 -7.86 18.83
N ILE A 389 -9.42 -6.65 18.94
CA ILE A 389 -10.29 -6.03 17.94
C ILE A 389 -9.47 -5.00 17.15
N ARG A 390 -9.59 -4.98 15.83
CA ARG A 390 -9.08 -3.90 14.98
C ARG A 390 -10.24 -3.03 14.51
N LEU A 391 -10.10 -1.72 14.74
CA LEU A 391 -10.98 -0.70 14.16
C LEU A 391 -10.26 0.03 13.03
N SER A 392 -10.94 0.20 11.91
CA SER A 392 -10.59 1.14 10.86
C SER A 392 -11.63 2.24 10.86
N VAL A 393 -11.22 3.46 11.21
CA VAL A 393 -12.12 4.57 11.50
C VAL A 393 -12.58 5.25 10.22
N GLY A 394 -13.89 5.48 10.10
CA GLY A 394 -14.56 6.14 8.99
C GLY A 394 -14.77 7.64 9.22
N LEU A 395 -15.82 8.18 8.61
CA LEU A 395 -16.16 9.60 8.62
C LEU A 395 -17.20 9.97 9.69
N GLU A 396 -17.69 9.01 10.44
CA GLU A 396 -18.67 9.21 11.50
C GLU A 396 -18.10 10.13 12.60
N SER A 397 -18.98 10.71 13.43
CA SER A 397 -18.53 11.49 14.58
C SER A 397 -17.92 10.60 15.65
N ALA A 398 -16.90 11.10 16.36
CA ALA A 398 -16.30 10.35 17.47
C ALA A 398 -17.32 10.05 18.57
N GLU A 399 -18.30 10.93 18.79
CA GLU A 399 -19.35 10.76 19.81
C GLU A 399 -20.30 9.61 19.47
N ASP A 400 -20.74 9.52 18.21
CA ASP A 400 -21.59 8.43 17.74
C ASP A 400 -20.87 7.07 17.83
N LEU A 401 -19.61 7.04 17.43
CA LEU A 401 -18.77 5.83 17.50
C LEU A 401 -18.53 5.40 18.96
N LEU A 402 -18.24 6.34 19.86
CA LEU A 402 -18.07 6.05 21.30
C LEU A 402 -19.36 5.57 21.95
N THR A 403 -20.51 6.10 21.53
CA THR A 403 -21.81 5.64 21.99
C THR A 403 -22.05 4.20 21.58
N ASP A 404 -21.76 3.85 20.30
CA ASP A 404 -21.90 2.48 19.81
C ASP A 404 -20.93 1.51 20.51
N ILE A 405 -19.67 1.92 20.68
CA ILE A 405 -18.66 1.13 21.39
C ILE A 405 -19.09 0.91 22.87
N SER A 406 -19.51 1.96 23.56
CA SER A 406 -19.84 1.87 24.97
C SER A 406 -21.04 0.96 25.25
N GLN A 407 -22.09 1.03 24.43
CA GLN A 407 -23.24 0.13 24.55
C GLN A 407 -22.89 -1.32 24.21
N ALA A 408 -21.91 -1.55 23.32
CA ALA A 408 -21.49 -2.89 22.92
C ALA A 408 -20.58 -3.58 23.96
N LEU A 409 -19.92 -2.80 24.84
CA LEU A 409 -19.05 -3.31 25.91
C LEU A 409 -19.81 -3.72 27.17
N VAL A 410 -21.05 -3.37 27.33
CA VAL A 410 -21.94 -3.78 28.45
C VAL A 410 -22.39 -5.23 28.22
#